data_58a11c64e44c2b9ead92c977f6b8168b
#
_entry.id   58a11c64e44c2b9ead92c977f6b8168b
#
_cell.length_a   1.000
_cell.length_b   1.000
_cell.length_c   1.000
_cell.angle_alpha   90.00
_cell.angle_beta   90.00
_cell.angle_gamma   90.00
#
_symmetry.space_group_name_H-M   'P 1'
#
loop_
_entity.id
_entity.type
_entity.pdbx_description
1 polymer ?
#
loop_
_entity_poly.entity_id
_entity_poly.type
_entity_poly.pdbx_seq_one_letter_code
_entity_poly.pdbx_strand_id
1 'polypeptide(L)'
;MSVAQTSIEAFHSLSPGQYLQPKQQQIMSLFGPETLLSRQQISERARMPINGVCGRVDSLVAAGLLEEHGDRVDPYTHKRQKLLRLKRAD
;
A
#
# COMPACT_ATOMS: atom_id res chain seq x y z
N MET A 1 0.39 2.46 23.89
CA MET A 1 1.04 2.58 22.59
C MET A 1 0.03 2.89 21.51
N SER A 2 0.41 3.74 20.61
CA SER A 2 -0.49 4.14 19.53
C SER A 2 -0.46 3.11 18.40
N VAL A 3 -1.47 3.16 17.52
CA VAL A 3 -1.50 2.35 16.32
C VAL A 3 -0.27 2.64 15.44
N ALA A 4 0.18 3.89 15.43
CA ALA A 4 1.36 4.26 14.66
C ALA A 4 2.60 3.51 15.13
N GLN A 5 2.70 3.24 16.42
CA GLN A 5 3.83 2.49 16.96
C GLN A 5 3.82 1.04 16.49
N THR A 6 2.64 0.42 16.40
CA THR A 6 2.53 -0.92 15.85
C THR A 6 3.00 -0.95 14.40
N SER A 7 2.65 0.07 13.61
CA SER A 7 3.12 0.17 12.23
C SER A 7 4.63 0.33 12.16
N ILE A 8 5.21 1.12 13.07
CA ILE A 8 6.65 1.30 13.15
C ILE A 8 7.34 -0.02 13.47
N GLU A 9 6.78 -0.81 14.39
CA GLU A 9 7.35 -2.11 14.71
C GLU A 9 7.34 -3.04 13.49
N ALA A 10 6.28 -3.02 12.69
CA ALA A 10 6.24 -3.80 11.47
C ALA A 10 7.36 -3.40 10.51
N PHE A 11 7.66 -2.10 10.40
CA PHE A 11 8.76 -1.64 9.57
C PHE A 11 10.11 -2.07 10.14
N HIS A 12 10.27 -2.01 11.46
CA HIS A 12 11.52 -2.38 12.11
C HIS A 12 11.80 -3.88 12.03
N SER A 13 10.80 -4.70 11.78
CA SER A 13 11.00 -6.13 11.62
C SER A 13 11.56 -6.49 10.25
N LEU A 14 11.65 -5.52 9.33
CA LEU A 14 12.23 -5.75 8.02
C LEU A 14 13.75 -5.88 8.12
N SER A 15 14.33 -6.68 7.23
CA SER A 15 15.77 -6.82 7.18
C SER A 15 16.41 -5.48 6.78
N PRO A 16 17.72 -5.29 7.08
CA PRO A 16 18.37 -4.02 6.74
C PRO A 16 18.27 -3.62 5.26
N GLY A 17 18.18 -4.58 4.36
CA GLY A 17 18.03 -4.30 2.95
C GLY A 17 16.62 -3.93 2.51
N GLN A 18 15.66 -3.93 3.43
CA GLN A 18 14.26 -3.69 3.12
C GLN A 18 13.74 -2.39 3.71
N TYR A 19 14.59 -1.44 3.92
CA TYR A 19 14.18 -0.13 4.40
C TYR A 19 13.24 0.53 3.40
N LEU A 20 12.12 1.04 3.90
CA LEU A 20 11.15 1.71 3.03
C LEU A 20 11.62 3.09 2.66
N GLN A 21 11.53 3.40 1.37
CA GLN A 21 11.77 4.75 0.90
C GLN A 21 10.66 5.68 1.39
N PRO A 22 10.92 7.01 1.49
CA PRO A 22 9.91 7.95 1.97
C PRO A 22 8.58 7.86 1.23
N LYS A 23 8.59 7.66 -0.07
CA LYS A 23 7.35 7.56 -0.84
C LYS A 23 6.62 6.24 -0.58
N GLN A 24 7.33 5.17 -0.29
CA GLN A 24 6.71 3.91 0.12
C GLN A 24 6.04 4.08 1.49
N GLN A 25 6.70 4.77 2.40
CA GLN A 25 6.12 5.09 3.71
C GLN A 25 4.86 5.93 3.57
N GLN A 26 4.87 6.90 2.66
CA GLN A 26 3.71 7.73 2.39
C GLN A 26 2.54 6.89 1.90
N ILE A 27 2.78 5.93 1.01
CA ILE A 27 1.74 5.03 0.54
C ILE A 27 1.20 4.18 1.70
N MET A 28 2.10 3.62 2.52
CA MET A 28 1.68 2.81 3.65
C MET A 28 0.81 3.59 4.63
N SER A 29 1.07 4.88 4.79
CA SER A 29 0.31 5.72 5.71
C SER A 29 -1.15 5.91 5.30
N LEU A 30 -1.49 5.61 4.04
CA LEU A 30 -2.87 5.70 3.57
C LEU A 30 -3.72 4.52 4.03
N PHE A 31 -3.09 3.44 4.49
CA PHE A 31 -3.79 2.20 4.80
C PHE A 31 -4.06 2.06 6.29
N GLY A 32 -5.30 1.82 6.64
CA GLY A 32 -5.71 1.40 7.96
C GLY A 32 -6.08 -0.08 7.95
N PRO A 33 -6.58 -0.59 9.10
CA PRO A 33 -6.86 -2.03 9.24
C PRO A 33 -7.86 -2.58 8.21
N GLU A 34 -8.77 -1.75 7.72
CA GLU A 34 -9.80 -2.20 6.79
C GLU A 34 -9.80 -1.40 5.49
N THR A 35 -8.72 -0.68 5.22
CA THR A 35 -8.64 0.16 4.03
C THR A 35 -8.37 -0.70 2.80
N LEU A 36 -9.16 -0.46 1.76
CA LEU A 36 -8.98 -1.07 0.44
C LEU A 36 -8.82 0.05 -0.58
N LEU A 37 -7.70 0.04 -1.30
CA LEU A 37 -7.41 1.08 -2.29
C LEU A 37 -6.85 0.44 -3.55
N SER A 38 -7.29 0.93 -4.71
CA SER A 38 -6.65 0.58 -5.97
C SER A 38 -5.40 1.44 -6.15
N ARG A 39 -4.54 1.04 -7.10
CA ARG A 39 -3.35 1.84 -7.42
C ARG A 39 -3.73 3.24 -7.87
N GLN A 40 -4.81 3.38 -8.62
CA GLN A 40 -5.30 4.69 -9.04
C GLN A 40 -5.70 5.54 -7.84
N GLN A 41 -6.41 4.97 -6.88
CA GLN A 41 -6.81 5.69 -5.68
C GLN A 41 -5.59 6.11 -4.85
N ILE A 42 -4.59 5.24 -4.77
CA ILE A 42 -3.34 5.58 -4.07
C ILE A 42 -2.67 6.76 -4.76
N SER A 43 -2.60 6.73 -6.09
CA SER A 43 -2.03 7.83 -6.87
C SER A 43 -2.71 9.15 -6.55
N GLU A 44 -4.03 9.16 -6.52
CA GLU A 44 -4.80 10.37 -6.24
C GLU A 44 -4.58 10.86 -4.81
N ARG A 45 -4.64 9.96 -3.83
CA ARG A 45 -4.50 10.34 -2.42
C ARG A 45 -3.09 10.76 -2.04
N ALA A 46 -2.10 10.10 -2.61
CA ALA A 46 -0.70 10.40 -2.32
C ALA A 46 -0.16 11.52 -3.21
N ARG A 47 -0.93 11.93 -4.21
CA ARG A 47 -0.52 12.94 -5.19
C ARG A 47 0.78 12.54 -5.89
N MET A 48 0.84 11.28 -6.28
CA MET A 48 1.98 10.73 -7.02
C MET A 48 1.55 10.27 -8.40
N PRO A 49 2.45 10.33 -9.39
CA PRO A 49 2.15 9.76 -10.71
C PRO A 49 1.86 8.27 -10.61
N ILE A 50 0.89 7.80 -11.39
CA ILE A 50 0.48 6.39 -11.34
C ILE A 50 1.65 5.45 -11.66
N ASN A 51 2.53 5.82 -12.56
CA ASN A 51 3.70 5.00 -12.89
C ASN A 51 4.59 4.78 -11.68
N GLY A 52 4.80 5.81 -10.87
CA GLY A 52 5.58 5.70 -9.65
C GLY A 52 4.89 4.87 -8.58
N VAL A 53 3.55 5.01 -8.50
CA VAL A 53 2.77 4.23 -7.54
C VAL A 53 2.84 2.75 -7.85
N CYS A 54 2.69 2.37 -9.12
CA CYS A 54 2.70 0.94 -9.49
C CYS A 54 3.98 0.25 -9.05
N GLY A 55 5.13 0.84 -9.32
CA GLY A 55 6.41 0.25 -8.92
C GLY A 55 6.57 0.16 -7.41
N ARG A 56 6.16 1.20 -6.70
CA ARG A 56 6.27 1.21 -5.23
C ARG A 56 5.30 0.24 -4.58
N VAL A 57 4.09 0.14 -5.09
CA VAL A 57 3.11 -0.82 -4.60
C VAL A 57 3.61 -2.24 -4.83
N ASP A 58 4.14 -2.53 -6.01
CA ASP A 58 4.67 -3.86 -6.30
C ASP A 58 5.80 -4.22 -5.34
N SER A 59 6.65 -3.26 -5.01
CA SER A 59 7.71 -3.47 -4.02
C SER A 59 7.14 -3.77 -2.63
N LEU A 60 6.07 -3.06 -2.24
CA LEU A 60 5.43 -3.28 -0.94
C LEU A 60 4.74 -4.64 -0.87
N VAL A 61 4.14 -5.08 -1.96
CA VAL A 61 3.55 -6.42 -2.05
C VAL A 61 4.66 -7.48 -1.95
N ALA A 62 5.75 -7.29 -2.67
CA ALA A 62 6.88 -8.22 -2.62
C ALA A 62 7.50 -8.28 -1.23
N ALA A 63 7.51 -7.16 -0.50
CA ALA A 63 8.04 -7.11 0.87
C ALA A 63 7.07 -7.71 1.90
N GLY A 64 5.86 -8.08 1.48
CA GLY A 64 4.88 -8.66 2.40
C GLY A 64 4.15 -7.65 3.26
N LEU A 65 4.15 -6.38 2.89
CA LEU A 65 3.47 -5.33 3.65
C LEU A 65 2.06 -5.05 3.12
N LEU A 66 1.84 -5.23 1.83
CA LEU A 66 0.54 -5.11 1.20
C LEU A 66 0.18 -6.40 0.49
N GLU A 67 -1.10 -6.63 0.28
CA GLU A 67 -1.58 -7.77 -0.51
C GLU A 67 -2.76 -7.34 -1.36
N GLU A 68 -2.95 -8.02 -2.48
CA GLU A 68 -4.12 -7.80 -3.32
C GLU A 68 -5.32 -8.53 -2.71
N HIS A 69 -6.46 -7.85 -2.66
CA HIS A 69 -7.67 -8.42 -2.09
C HIS A 69 -8.90 -7.84 -2.78
N GLY A 70 -9.50 -8.61 -3.65
CA GLY A 70 -10.68 -8.18 -4.38
C GLY A 70 -10.33 -7.18 -5.48
N ASP A 71 -11.36 -6.68 -6.12
CA ASP A 71 -11.23 -5.68 -7.17
C ASP A 71 -12.46 -4.78 -7.20
N ARG A 72 -12.36 -3.71 -8.00
CA ARG A 72 -13.46 -2.79 -8.23
C ARG A 72 -13.46 -2.39 -9.69
N VAL A 73 -14.60 -1.87 -10.15
CA VAL A 73 -14.69 -1.29 -11.49
C VAL A 73 -14.62 0.23 -11.34
N ASP A 74 -13.67 0.85 -12.05
CA ASP A 74 -13.53 2.30 -12.04
C ASP A 74 -14.76 2.92 -12.72
N PRO A 75 -15.46 3.87 -12.06
CA PRO A 75 -16.66 4.46 -12.61
C PRO A 75 -16.42 5.33 -13.85
N TYR A 76 -15.20 5.77 -14.06
CA TYR A 76 -14.87 6.64 -15.21
C TYR A 76 -14.38 5.84 -16.42
N THR A 77 -13.49 4.87 -16.19
CA THR A 77 -12.88 4.10 -17.28
C THR A 77 -13.58 2.77 -17.52
N HIS A 78 -14.42 2.32 -16.60
CA HIS A 78 -15.10 1.03 -16.62
C HIS A 78 -14.11 -0.14 -16.63
N LYS A 79 -12.87 0.09 -16.23
CA LYS A 79 -11.87 -0.96 -16.13
C LYS A 79 -11.83 -1.52 -14.73
N ARG A 80 -11.57 -2.83 -14.65
CA ARG A 80 -11.43 -3.52 -13.37
C ARG A 80 -10.05 -3.20 -12.78
N GLN A 81 -10.05 -2.87 -11.51
CA GLN A 81 -8.82 -2.52 -10.79
C GLN A 81 -8.71 -3.39 -9.55
N LYS A 82 -7.52 -3.95 -9.33
CA LYS A 82 -7.28 -4.73 -8.12
C LYS A 82 -7.16 -3.80 -6.92
N LEU A 83 -7.74 -4.25 -5.81
CA LEU A 83 -7.65 -3.53 -4.55
C LEU A 83 -6.51 -4.08 -3.72
N LEU A 84 -5.91 -3.20 -2.92
CA LEU A 84 -4.79 -3.52 -2.05
C LEU A 84 -5.21 -3.25 -0.62
N ARG A 85 -4.64 -4.00 0.31
CA ARG A 85 -4.84 -3.79 1.74
C ARG A 85 -3.56 -4.15 2.48
N LEU A 86 -3.49 -3.78 3.75
CA LEU A 86 -2.40 -4.22 4.61
C LEU A 86 -2.41 -5.74 4.67
N LYS A 87 -1.23 -6.34 4.52
CA LYS A 87 -1.13 -7.79 4.60
C LYS A 87 -1.47 -8.24 6.01
N ARG A 88 -2.35 -9.23 6.10
CA ARG A 88 -2.75 -9.79 7.38
C ARG A 88 -1.85 -10.95 7.74
N ALA A 89 -1.48 -11.01 9.01
CA ALA A 89 -0.75 -12.15 9.55
C ALA A 89 -1.79 -13.18 10.00
N ASP A 90 -1.85 -14.27 9.30
CA ASP A 90 -2.78 -15.35 9.65
C ASP A 90 -2.04 -16.46 10.36
#